data_4ded509be62897794af416e0247c27a8
#
_entry.id   4ded509be62897794af416e0247c27a8
#
_cell.length_a   1.000
_cell.length_b   1.000
_cell.length_c   1.000
_cell.angle_alpha   90.00
_cell.angle_beta   90.00
_cell.angle_gamma   90.00
#
_symmetry.space_group_name_H-M   'P 1'
#
loop_
_entity.id
_entity.type
_entity.pdbx_description
1 polymer ?
#
loop_
_entity_poly.entity_id
_entity_poly.type
_entity_poly.pdbx_seq_one_letter_code
_entity_poly.pdbx_strand_id
1 'polypeptide(L)'
;GALFAFERSISMKPIEDSGVKLDAIFSPELALTIFHTKTALHDGGVVISGDRISAAACVFPVSQKEMSDRTLGLRHRAGVGMSEESDCVVVVVSEETGAIALAVGGKLERNLTPEQLKGRLEELLNISPSNEKTAIA
;
A
#
# COMPACT_ATOMS: atom_id res chain seq x y z
N GLY A 1 9.45 -6.38 -3.65
CA GLY A 1 8.03 -6.14 -3.55
C GLY A 1 7.64 -5.28 -2.37
N ALA A 2 6.50 -4.68 -2.46
CA ALA A 2 6.00 -3.79 -1.42
C ALA A 2 4.48 -3.76 -1.40
N LEU A 3 3.91 -3.42 -0.25
CA LEU A 3 2.47 -3.36 -0.04
C LEU A 3 2.17 -2.24 0.94
N PHE A 4 1.55 -1.16 0.45
CA PHE A 4 1.23 0.03 1.25
C PHE A 4 -0.25 0.33 1.19
N ALA A 5 -0.91 0.51 2.33
CA ALA A 5 -2.28 1.01 2.38
C ALA A 5 -2.30 2.43 2.92
N PHE A 6 -2.87 3.34 2.14
CA PHE A 6 -3.03 4.74 2.51
C PHE A 6 -4.41 4.91 3.12
N GLU A 7 -4.46 5.19 4.41
CA GLU A 7 -5.72 5.41 5.13
C GLU A 7 -6.43 6.65 4.60
N ARG A 8 -7.75 6.56 4.49
CA ARG A 8 -8.59 7.70 4.10
C ARG A 8 -9.55 8.04 5.24
N SER A 9 -10.84 7.77 5.08
CA SER A 9 -11.84 8.13 6.10
C SER A 9 -12.07 7.06 7.14
N ILE A 10 -11.97 5.80 6.74
CA ILE A 10 -12.20 4.66 7.65
C ILE A 10 -10.90 4.35 8.38
N SER A 11 -10.98 4.30 9.72
CA SER A 11 -9.82 3.98 10.55
C SER A 11 -9.28 2.60 10.22
N MET A 12 -7.97 2.50 10.05
CA MET A 12 -7.28 1.22 9.84
C MET A 12 -6.65 0.69 11.13
N LYS A 13 -7.08 1.22 12.29
CA LYS A 13 -6.53 0.78 13.56
C LYS A 13 -6.54 -0.74 13.75
N PRO A 14 -7.62 -1.47 13.42
CA PRO A 14 -7.59 -2.93 13.56
C PRO A 14 -6.47 -3.60 12.74
N ILE A 15 -6.17 -3.06 11.58
CA ILE A 15 -5.09 -3.57 10.74
C ILE A 15 -3.73 -3.19 11.33
N GLU A 16 -3.59 -1.95 11.81
CA GLU A 16 -2.36 -1.51 12.49
C GLU A 16 -2.04 -2.39 13.69
N ASP A 17 -3.08 -2.78 14.44
CA ASP A 17 -2.91 -3.61 15.64
C ASP A 17 -2.40 -5.02 15.31
N SER A 18 -2.52 -5.46 14.05
CA SER A 18 -2.00 -6.77 13.63
C SER A 18 -0.51 -6.75 13.33
N GLY A 19 0.10 -5.57 13.26
CA GLY A 19 1.50 -5.41 12.90
C GLY A 19 2.33 -4.76 14.00
N VAL A 20 3.45 -4.20 13.58
CA VAL A 20 4.38 -3.50 14.46
C VAL A 20 4.14 -2.00 14.31
N LYS A 21 3.79 -1.34 15.40
CA LYS A 21 3.52 0.11 15.40
C LYS A 21 4.84 0.88 15.32
N LEU A 22 4.90 1.80 14.36
CA LEU A 22 6.09 2.61 14.13
C LEU A 22 5.86 4.09 14.43
N ASP A 23 4.75 4.63 13.94
CA ASP A 23 4.42 6.06 14.07
C ASP A 23 5.60 6.96 13.67
N ALA A 24 6.16 6.70 12.51
CA ALA A 24 7.32 7.41 11.99
C ALA A 24 6.95 8.21 10.75
N ILE A 25 7.61 9.35 10.56
CA ILE A 25 7.41 10.16 9.36
C ILE A 25 7.81 9.35 8.13
N PHE A 26 6.97 9.35 7.10
CA PHE A 26 7.25 8.65 5.86
C PHE A 26 8.51 9.22 5.21
N SER A 27 9.38 8.34 4.77
CA SER A 27 10.49 8.68 3.89
C SER A 27 10.73 7.53 2.93
N PRO A 28 11.25 7.79 1.73
CA PRO A 28 11.62 6.71 0.80
C PRO A 28 12.64 5.76 1.41
N GLU A 29 13.57 6.30 2.19
CA GLU A 29 14.60 5.50 2.86
C GLU A 29 14.00 4.51 3.85
N LEU A 30 13.03 4.96 4.67
CA LEU A 30 12.37 4.07 5.61
C LEU A 30 11.56 2.99 4.88
N ALA A 31 10.83 3.38 3.83
CA ALA A 31 10.06 2.42 3.04
C ALA A 31 10.95 1.35 2.43
N LEU A 32 12.08 1.74 1.86
CA LEU A 32 13.05 0.80 1.28
C LEU A 32 13.62 -0.13 2.35
N THR A 33 13.90 0.40 3.53
CA THR A 33 14.40 -0.38 4.66
C THR A 33 13.38 -1.42 5.12
N ILE A 34 12.13 -1.03 5.24
CA ILE A 34 11.05 -1.94 5.68
C ILE A 34 10.92 -3.11 4.72
N PHE A 35 10.92 -2.86 3.41
CA PHE A 35 10.68 -3.90 2.43
C PHE A 35 11.95 -4.61 1.95
N HIS A 36 13.08 -4.34 2.57
CA HIS A 36 14.28 -5.13 2.31
C HIS A 36 14.04 -6.56 2.79
N THR A 37 14.39 -7.54 1.95
CA THR A 37 14.02 -8.94 2.17
C THR A 37 14.60 -9.57 3.44
N LYS A 38 15.59 -8.95 4.04
CA LYS A 38 16.25 -9.48 5.24
C LYS A 38 15.77 -8.82 6.53
N THR A 39 14.80 -7.91 6.47
CA THR A 39 14.27 -7.28 7.68
C THR A 39 13.10 -8.07 8.23
N ALA A 40 12.85 -7.94 9.54
CA ALA A 40 11.70 -8.55 10.18
C ALA A 40 10.37 -7.91 9.73
N LEU A 41 10.42 -6.73 9.13
CA LEU A 41 9.22 -5.96 8.78
C LEU A 41 8.81 -6.06 7.32
N HIS A 42 9.56 -6.78 6.48
CA HIS A 42 9.29 -6.82 5.04
C HIS A 42 8.04 -7.62 4.67
N ASP A 43 7.64 -8.57 5.51
CA ASP A 43 6.48 -9.40 5.25
C ASP A 43 5.22 -8.69 5.75
N GLY A 44 4.12 -8.83 5.01
CA GLY A 44 2.88 -8.13 5.31
C GLY A 44 2.81 -6.76 4.66
N GLY A 45 1.94 -5.90 5.17
CA GLY A 45 1.68 -4.58 4.62
C GLY A 45 2.03 -3.44 5.57
N VAL A 46 2.21 -2.27 4.99
CA VAL A 46 2.45 -1.02 5.71
C VAL A 46 1.18 -0.18 5.65
N VAL A 47 0.79 0.39 6.78
CA VAL A 47 -0.31 1.35 6.84
C VAL A 47 0.27 2.76 6.94
N ILE A 48 -0.16 3.63 6.03
CA ILE A 48 0.24 5.04 6.02
C ILE A 48 -0.99 5.88 6.40
N SER A 49 -0.84 6.70 7.41
CA SER A 49 -1.86 7.63 7.88
C SER A 49 -1.29 9.03 7.82
N GLY A 50 -1.83 9.86 6.93
CA GLY A 50 -1.31 11.20 6.69
C GLY A 50 0.12 11.12 6.14
N ASP A 51 1.05 11.74 6.83
CA ASP A 51 2.47 11.73 6.46
C ASP A 51 3.30 10.71 7.25
N ARG A 52 2.62 9.77 7.96
CA ARG A 52 3.30 8.83 8.83
C ARG A 52 3.12 7.40 8.38
N ILE A 53 4.19 6.61 8.54
CA ILE A 53 4.09 5.16 8.53
C ILE A 53 3.61 4.76 9.93
N SER A 54 2.32 4.40 10.04
CA SER A 54 1.72 4.04 11.31
C SER A 54 2.21 2.70 11.82
N ALA A 55 2.26 1.71 10.94
CA ALA A 55 2.61 0.35 11.29
C ALA A 55 3.15 -0.40 10.07
N ALA A 56 3.93 -1.43 10.32
CA ALA A 56 4.47 -2.33 9.30
C ALA A 56 4.21 -3.78 9.69
N ALA A 57 4.45 -4.70 8.78
CA ALA A 57 4.21 -6.13 8.97
C ALA A 57 2.75 -6.41 9.37
N CYS A 58 1.82 -5.59 8.86
CA CYS A 58 0.40 -5.75 9.14
C CYS A 58 -0.19 -6.86 8.29
N VAL A 59 -1.23 -7.52 8.81
CA VAL A 59 -1.94 -8.58 8.10
C VAL A 59 -3.13 -7.97 7.39
N PHE A 60 -3.09 -7.97 6.06
CA PHE A 60 -4.21 -7.50 5.23
C PHE A 60 -5.10 -8.68 4.87
N PRO A 61 -6.42 -8.48 4.82
CA PRO A 61 -7.31 -9.53 4.34
C PRO A 61 -7.01 -9.85 2.88
N VAL A 62 -7.07 -11.13 2.53
CA VAL A 62 -6.80 -11.60 1.17
C VAL A 62 -8.12 -11.75 0.44
N SER A 63 -8.20 -11.17 -0.77
CA SER A 63 -9.41 -11.24 -1.57
C SER A 63 -9.73 -12.69 -1.94
N GLN A 64 -11.01 -13.03 -1.85
CA GLN A 64 -11.53 -14.32 -2.29
C GLN A 64 -12.00 -14.29 -3.75
N LYS A 65 -11.91 -13.13 -4.40
CA LYS A 65 -12.28 -13.01 -5.81
C LYS A 65 -11.37 -13.85 -6.67
N GLU A 66 -11.94 -14.42 -7.71
CA GLU A 66 -11.17 -15.04 -8.77
C GLU A 66 -10.52 -13.95 -9.60
N MET A 67 -9.21 -14.00 -9.76
CA MET A 67 -8.47 -13.04 -10.57
C MET A 67 -8.19 -13.63 -11.94
N SER A 68 -8.42 -12.83 -12.97
CA SER A 68 -8.23 -13.27 -14.36
C SER A 68 -6.78 -13.63 -14.66
N ASP A 69 -5.83 -13.01 -13.99
CA ASP A 69 -4.42 -13.32 -14.14
C ASP A 69 -3.93 -14.12 -12.95
N ARG A 70 -3.67 -15.40 -13.16
CA ARG A 70 -3.22 -16.31 -12.11
C ARG A 70 -1.76 -16.12 -11.72
N THR A 71 -1.04 -15.28 -12.47
CA THR A 71 0.35 -14.97 -12.12
C THR A 71 0.45 -13.95 -10.99
N LEU A 72 -0.66 -13.30 -10.64
CA LEU A 72 -0.70 -12.36 -9.55
C LEU A 72 -0.51 -13.08 -8.21
N GLY A 73 0.45 -12.61 -7.44
CA GLY A 73 0.83 -13.23 -6.18
C GLY A 73 -0.02 -12.81 -5.00
N LEU A 74 0.39 -13.26 -3.82
CA LEU A 74 -0.33 -13.02 -2.58
C LEU A 74 -0.45 -11.53 -2.24
N ARG A 75 0.58 -10.74 -2.52
CA ARG A 75 0.54 -9.29 -2.26
C ARG A 75 -0.57 -8.60 -3.04
N HIS A 76 -0.77 -8.98 -4.29
CA HIS A 76 -1.86 -8.40 -5.10
C HIS A 76 -3.22 -8.77 -4.52
N ARG A 77 -3.39 -10.02 -4.09
CA ARG A 77 -4.64 -10.47 -3.48
C ARG A 77 -4.88 -9.79 -2.13
N ALA A 78 -3.82 -9.56 -1.37
CA ALA A 78 -3.91 -8.83 -0.10
C ALA A 78 -4.26 -7.36 -0.33
N GLY A 79 -3.70 -6.75 -1.36
CA GLY A 79 -4.04 -5.37 -1.72
C GLY A 79 -5.49 -5.22 -2.12
N VAL A 80 -5.98 -6.11 -2.97
CA VAL A 80 -7.39 -6.11 -3.38
C VAL A 80 -8.29 -6.36 -2.18
N GLY A 81 -7.95 -7.36 -1.34
CA GLY A 81 -8.74 -7.69 -0.15
C GLY A 81 -8.85 -6.53 0.82
N MET A 82 -7.74 -5.84 1.06
CA MET A 82 -7.76 -4.67 1.94
C MET A 82 -8.65 -3.56 1.36
N SER A 83 -8.58 -3.34 0.05
CA SER A 83 -9.38 -2.32 -0.61
C SER A 83 -10.87 -2.67 -0.68
N GLU A 84 -11.23 -3.93 -0.47
CA GLU A 84 -12.63 -4.35 -0.37
C GLU A 84 -13.23 -4.00 0.99
N GLU A 85 -12.43 -4.04 2.04
CA GLU A 85 -12.92 -3.90 3.43
C GLU A 85 -12.74 -2.51 4.00
N SER A 86 -12.10 -1.60 3.29
CA SER A 86 -11.84 -0.24 3.73
C SER A 86 -11.90 0.69 2.52
N ASP A 87 -11.99 1.99 2.76
CA ASP A 87 -11.90 2.99 1.70
C ASP A 87 -10.44 3.34 1.38
N CYS A 88 -9.49 2.59 1.91
CA CYS A 88 -8.07 2.84 1.69
C CYS A 88 -7.66 2.61 0.24
N VAL A 89 -6.55 3.22 -0.12
CA VAL A 89 -5.91 3.03 -1.42
C VAL A 89 -4.65 2.19 -1.19
N VAL A 90 -4.51 1.09 -1.91
CA VAL A 90 -3.39 0.18 -1.69
C VAL A 90 -2.45 0.18 -2.89
N VAL A 91 -1.19 0.45 -2.64
CA VAL A 91 -0.13 0.35 -3.66
C VAL A 91 0.56 -0.99 -3.51
N VAL A 92 0.67 -1.73 -4.60
CA VAL A 92 1.32 -3.03 -4.65
C VAL A 92 2.47 -2.97 -5.64
N VAL A 93 3.66 -3.34 -5.19
CA VAL A 93 4.82 -3.48 -6.08
C VAL A 93 5.14 -4.96 -6.18
N SER A 94 5.15 -5.49 -7.40
CA SER A 94 5.40 -6.90 -7.64
C SER A 94 6.80 -7.30 -7.20
N GLU A 95 6.88 -8.42 -6.49
CA GLU A 95 8.14 -8.99 -6.06
C GLU A 95 8.97 -9.52 -7.24
N GLU A 96 8.30 -10.04 -8.26
CA GLU A 96 8.97 -10.64 -9.41
C GLU A 96 9.39 -9.62 -10.46
N THR A 97 8.54 -8.64 -10.77
CA THR A 97 8.74 -7.75 -11.91
C THR A 97 9.00 -6.30 -11.53
N GLY A 98 8.69 -5.92 -10.28
CA GLY A 98 8.73 -4.52 -9.88
C GLY A 98 7.57 -3.68 -10.43
N ALA A 99 6.62 -4.29 -11.13
CA ALA A 99 5.49 -3.56 -11.69
C ALA A 99 4.60 -3.01 -10.59
N ILE A 100 4.10 -1.80 -10.79
CA ILE A 100 3.28 -1.08 -9.83
C ILE A 100 1.81 -1.27 -10.15
N ALA A 101 1.02 -1.57 -9.11
CA ALA A 101 -0.43 -1.67 -9.21
C ALA A 101 -1.09 -0.90 -8.08
N LEU A 102 -2.34 -0.52 -8.28
CA LEU A 102 -3.13 0.24 -7.32
C LEU A 102 -4.46 -0.48 -7.12
N ALA A 103 -4.81 -0.77 -5.87
CA ALA A 103 -6.10 -1.39 -5.55
C ALA A 103 -7.01 -0.37 -4.89
N VAL A 104 -8.21 -0.21 -5.45
CA VAL A 104 -9.22 0.74 -4.96
C VAL A 104 -10.59 0.08 -5.09
N GLY A 105 -11.33 0.00 -4.00
CA GLY A 105 -12.69 -0.54 -4.01
C GLY A 105 -12.79 -1.97 -4.56
N GLY A 106 -11.76 -2.76 -4.35
CA GLY A 106 -11.71 -4.14 -4.82
C GLY A 106 -11.26 -4.30 -6.27
N LYS A 107 -10.83 -3.22 -6.93
CA LYS A 107 -10.37 -3.25 -8.32
C LYS A 107 -8.88 -2.95 -8.39
N LEU A 108 -8.17 -3.64 -9.27
CA LEU A 108 -6.74 -3.52 -9.44
C LEU A 108 -6.42 -2.80 -10.76
N GLU A 109 -5.73 -1.67 -10.65
CA GLU A 109 -5.17 -0.93 -11.78
C GLU A 109 -3.70 -1.34 -11.91
N ARG A 110 -3.32 -1.94 -13.05
CA ARG A 110 -2.01 -2.58 -13.19
C ARG A 110 -1.07 -1.80 -14.10
N ASN A 111 0.22 -2.09 -13.94
CA ASN A 111 1.28 -1.60 -14.82
C ASN A 111 1.32 -0.06 -14.89
N LEU A 112 1.23 0.56 -13.72
CA LEU A 112 1.30 2.02 -13.63
C LEU A 112 2.75 2.49 -13.72
N THR A 113 2.97 3.59 -14.43
CA THR A 113 4.25 4.29 -14.34
C THR A 113 4.31 5.05 -13.02
N PRO A 114 5.51 5.45 -12.54
CA PRO A 114 5.59 6.29 -11.35
C PRO A 114 4.78 7.58 -11.46
N GLU A 115 4.73 8.19 -12.64
CA GLU A 115 3.95 9.41 -12.88
C GLU A 115 2.46 9.14 -12.78
N GLN A 116 1.99 8.04 -13.33
CA GLN A 116 0.59 7.63 -13.25
C GLN A 116 0.19 7.35 -11.80
N LEU A 117 1.05 6.64 -11.06
CA LEU A 117 0.81 6.36 -9.65
C LEU A 117 0.69 7.65 -8.86
N LYS A 118 1.62 8.58 -9.06
CA LYS A 118 1.61 9.88 -8.37
C LYS A 118 0.31 10.62 -8.64
N GLY A 119 -0.11 10.71 -9.90
CA GLY A 119 -1.35 11.39 -10.27
C GLY A 119 -2.58 10.76 -9.64
N ARG A 120 -2.65 9.43 -9.64
CA ARG A 120 -3.77 8.72 -9.01
C ARG A 120 -3.80 8.93 -7.50
N LEU A 121 -2.66 8.89 -6.84
CA LEU A 121 -2.60 9.11 -5.40
C LEU A 121 -2.99 10.55 -5.03
N GLU A 122 -2.52 11.53 -5.78
CA GLU A 122 -2.94 12.92 -5.59
C GLU A 122 -4.46 13.06 -5.68
N GLU A 123 -5.05 12.46 -6.70
CA GLU A 123 -6.49 12.48 -6.94
C GLU A 123 -7.26 11.79 -5.82
N LEU A 124 -6.87 10.55 -5.48
CA LEU A 124 -7.60 9.71 -4.52
C LEU A 124 -7.45 10.19 -3.08
N LEU A 125 -6.32 10.76 -2.74
CA LEU A 125 -6.02 11.24 -1.39
C LEU A 125 -6.28 12.73 -1.20
N ASN A 126 -6.77 13.42 -2.24
CA ASN A 126 -7.01 14.85 -2.24
C ASN A 126 -5.75 15.66 -1.90
N ILE A 127 -4.61 15.21 -2.43
CA ILE A 127 -3.34 15.91 -2.24
C ILE A 127 -3.11 16.81 -3.45
N SER A 128 -2.90 18.11 -3.22
CA SER A 128 -2.56 19.00 -4.33
C SER A 128 -1.12 18.76 -4.76
N PRO A 129 -0.75 19.04 -6.02
CA PRO A 129 0.64 18.87 -6.49
C PRO A 129 1.67 19.62 -5.66
N SER A 130 1.28 20.73 -5.01
CA SER A 130 2.16 21.49 -4.14
C SER A 130 2.53 20.76 -2.86
N ASN A 131 1.77 19.73 -2.47
CA ASN A 131 2.01 18.93 -1.27
C ASN A 131 2.71 17.60 -1.56
N GLU A 132 3.22 17.41 -2.74
CA GLU A 132 3.83 16.15 -3.16
C GLU A 132 4.98 15.69 -2.27
N LYS A 133 5.66 16.62 -1.63
CA LYS A 133 6.78 16.31 -0.75
C LYS A 133 6.38 15.50 0.47
N THR A 134 5.16 15.61 0.92
CA THR A 134 4.69 14.94 2.13
C THR A 134 4.03 13.60 1.83
N ALA A 135 3.70 13.33 0.60
CA ALA A 135 2.93 12.16 0.23
C ALA A 135 3.82 10.94 0.00
N ILE A 136 4.49 10.91 -1.11
CA ILE A 136 5.16 9.70 -1.59
C ILE A 136 6.50 9.98 -2.23
N ALA A 137 7.05 11.06 -1.86
CA ALA A 137 8.29 11.56 -2.47
C ALA A 137 9.34 10.47 -2.68
#